data_16da24f9c91c4548c8e9c24904efd982
#
_entry.id   16da24f9c91c4548c8e9c24904efd982
#
_cell.length_a   1.000
_cell.length_b   1.000
_cell.length_c   1.000
_cell.angle_alpha   90.00
_cell.angle_beta   90.00
_cell.angle_gamma   90.00
#
_symmetry.space_group_name_H-M   'P 1'
#
loop_
_entity.id
_entity.type
_entity.pdbx_description
1 polymer ?
#
loop_
_entity_poly.entity_id
_entity_poly.type
_entity_poly.pdbx_seq_one_letter_code
_entity_poly.pdbx_strand_id
1 'polypeptide(L)'
;MLRHRHTISLRLRLLTLLPVLPLLLQARVDIWADSVSRPTVWMTPYLLKGEGRTAVVVCPGGSYFWHDMKAEGDEVARWLNRNGITAFVLKYRTGGTTAFVSRYRHVVRGRRYPDPQDDLRQALHYIRTHAADYGVDPSRIGVMGFSAGGHLVLSAATLFDPSDRPLFSAAIYPVVTMTAPCVHKRSRRGLLGDSQKNDEALRRRLSMEQQVSADCPPVFLVNCKDDPVVDWHNSLLMDSALTANSVTHQYLLYESGGHGFGASETKGTPECRNWKAGFLQWLSDLFHPSFSQTANP
;
A
#
# COMPACT_ATOMS: atom_id res chain seq x y z
N MET A 1 55.29 -61.78 22.51
CA MET A 1 55.36 -60.42 21.98
C MET A 1 54.24 -60.22 20.94
N LEU A 2 53.11 -59.70 21.38
CA LEU A 2 51.97 -59.45 20.52
C LEU A 2 51.82 -57.93 20.36
N ARG A 3 51.99 -57.43 19.12
CA ARG A 3 51.79 -55.99 18.75
C ARG A 3 50.32 -55.74 18.45
N HIS A 4 49.64 -54.92 19.29
CA HIS A 4 48.31 -54.34 18.96
C HIS A 4 48.46 -53.26 17.93
N ARG A 5 47.74 -53.42 16.82
CA ARG A 5 47.51 -52.35 15.80
C ARG A 5 46.23 -51.63 16.17
N HIS A 6 46.34 -50.37 16.56
CA HIS A 6 45.20 -49.46 16.69
C HIS A 6 44.80 -48.96 15.31
N THR A 7 43.62 -49.33 14.86
CA THR A 7 42.96 -48.77 13.67
C THR A 7 42.22 -47.51 14.06
N ILE A 8 42.69 -46.35 13.60
CA ILE A 8 42.01 -45.07 13.77
C ILE A 8 40.93 -44.94 12.66
N SER A 9 39.67 -45.05 13.07
CA SER A 9 38.52 -44.83 12.17
C SER A 9 38.30 -43.34 12.00
N LEU A 10 38.62 -42.81 10.82
CA LEU A 10 38.38 -41.43 10.42
C LEU A 10 36.91 -41.31 10.01
N ARG A 11 36.05 -40.84 10.91
CA ARG A 11 34.66 -40.50 10.56
C ARG A 11 34.65 -39.18 9.81
N LEU A 12 34.49 -39.25 8.48
CA LEU A 12 34.24 -38.13 7.62
C LEU A 12 32.84 -37.55 7.92
N ARG A 13 32.79 -36.42 8.61
CA ARG A 13 31.54 -35.66 8.78
C ARG A 13 31.25 -34.96 7.46
N LEU A 14 30.25 -35.45 6.73
CA LEU A 14 29.66 -34.72 5.60
C LEU A 14 29.03 -33.48 6.17
N LEU A 15 29.65 -32.31 5.99
CA LEU A 15 28.99 -31.01 6.11
C LEU A 15 28.03 -30.88 4.93
N THR A 16 26.75 -31.07 5.19
CA THR A 16 25.71 -30.67 4.23
C THR A 16 25.72 -29.14 4.11
N LEU A 17 26.34 -28.63 3.08
CA LEU A 17 26.13 -27.24 2.64
C LEU A 17 24.66 -27.09 2.26
N LEU A 18 23.87 -26.49 3.15
CA LEU A 18 22.56 -25.93 2.78
C LEU A 18 22.81 -24.91 1.69
N PRO A 19 22.13 -24.99 0.54
CA PRO A 19 22.23 -23.95 -0.47
C PRO A 19 21.70 -22.66 0.14
N VAL A 20 22.59 -21.70 0.37
CA VAL A 20 22.23 -20.31 0.61
C VAL A 20 21.57 -19.83 -0.69
N LEU A 21 20.25 -19.87 -0.72
CA LEU A 21 19.47 -19.30 -1.81
C LEU A 21 19.87 -17.81 -1.89
N PRO A 22 20.44 -17.33 -3.02
CA PRO A 22 20.81 -15.94 -3.10
C PRO A 22 19.53 -15.13 -2.90
N LEU A 23 19.54 -14.26 -1.90
CA LEU A 23 18.56 -13.17 -1.79
C LEU A 23 18.80 -12.32 -3.03
N LEU A 24 18.08 -12.59 -4.10
CA LEU A 24 18.06 -11.74 -5.28
C LEU A 24 17.61 -10.36 -4.77
N LEU A 25 18.58 -9.45 -4.67
CA LEU A 25 18.32 -8.03 -4.46
C LEU A 25 17.45 -7.63 -5.65
N GLN A 26 16.15 -7.51 -5.45
CA GLN A 26 15.22 -7.23 -6.54
C GLN A 26 15.58 -5.85 -7.09
N ALA A 27 15.98 -5.80 -8.35
CA ALA A 27 16.35 -4.57 -9.00
C ALA A 27 15.16 -3.60 -8.98
N ARG A 28 15.43 -2.36 -8.60
CA ARG A 28 14.43 -1.29 -8.68
C ARG A 28 14.08 -1.02 -10.13
N VAL A 29 12.82 -0.76 -10.38
CA VAL A 29 12.29 -0.44 -11.70
C VAL A 29 12.02 1.06 -11.76
N ASP A 30 12.60 1.75 -12.73
CA ASP A 30 12.25 3.13 -13.08
C ASP A 30 10.98 3.10 -13.93
N ILE A 31 9.86 3.45 -13.34
CA ILE A 31 8.57 3.47 -14.03
C ILE A 31 8.41 4.63 -15.02
N TRP A 32 9.35 5.58 -15.03
CA TRP A 32 9.38 6.74 -15.92
C TRP A 32 10.49 6.66 -16.98
N ALA A 33 11.19 5.52 -17.11
CA ALA A 33 12.36 5.38 -17.99
C ALA A 33 12.09 5.79 -19.45
N ASP A 34 10.90 5.46 -19.96
CA ASP A 34 10.53 5.72 -21.37
C ASP A 34 10.03 7.17 -21.62
N SER A 35 9.96 8.00 -20.59
CA SER A 35 9.49 9.38 -20.73
C SER A 35 10.51 10.39 -20.22
N VAL A 36 10.33 10.88 -19.01
CA VAL A 36 11.27 11.78 -18.33
C VAL A 36 11.78 11.08 -17.09
N SER A 37 13.03 10.64 -17.13
CA SER A 37 13.65 9.96 -15.99
C SER A 37 13.46 10.76 -14.69
N ARG A 38 12.89 10.10 -13.67
CA ARG A 38 12.62 10.67 -12.35
C ARG A 38 13.33 9.83 -11.29
N PRO A 39 14.64 10.00 -11.11
CA PRO A 39 15.49 9.07 -10.33
C PRO A 39 15.05 8.88 -8.87
N THR A 40 14.16 9.73 -8.37
CA THR A 40 13.57 9.59 -7.02
C THR A 40 12.33 8.72 -6.97
N VAL A 41 11.78 8.31 -8.11
CA VAL A 41 10.61 7.45 -8.25
C VAL A 41 11.05 6.09 -8.75
N TRP A 42 10.69 5.05 -8.04
CA TRP A 42 10.93 3.68 -8.47
C TRP A 42 9.94 2.72 -7.84
N MET A 43 9.85 1.56 -8.40
CA MET A 43 9.09 0.45 -7.88
C MET A 43 10.01 -0.74 -7.59
N THR A 44 9.83 -1.39 -6.45
CA THR A 44 10.53 -2.62 -6.12
C THR A 44 9.57 -3.79 -6.29
N PRO A 45 9.78 -4.66 -7.30
CA PRO A 45 8.93 -5.82 -7.51
C PRO A 45 9.25 -6.93 -6.49
N TYR A 46 8.23 -7.60 -6.00
CA TYR A 46 8.27 -8.81 -5.18
C TYR A 46 7.48 -9.88 -5.91
N LEU A 47 8.18 -10.59 -6.80
CA LEU A 47 7.57 -11.49 -7.77
C LEU A 47 7.41 -12.91 -7.22
N LEU A 48 6.36 -13.57 -7.66
CA LEU A 48 6.11 -14.99 -7.44
C LEU A 48 6.26 -15.75 -8.76
N LYS A 49 6.64 -17.02 -8.68
CA LYS A 49 6.69 -17.89 -9.85
C LYS A 49 5.28 -18.26 -10.32
N GLY A 50 5.08 -18.36 -11.63
CA GLY A 50 3.80 -18.72 -12.28
C GLY A 50 3.13 -17.50 -12.92
N GLU A 51 2.07 -17.77 -13.68
CA GLU A 51 1.36 -16.80 -14.49
C GLU A 51 -0.01 -16.45 -13.92
N GLY A 52 -0.65 -15.38 -14.44
CA GLY A 52 -2.03 -15.01 -14.13
C GLY A 52 -2.25 -14.59 -12.67
N ARG A 53 -1.23 -14.09 -11.99
CA ARG A 53 -1.31 -13.76 -10.57
C ARG A 53 -1.97 -12.42 -10.31
N THR A 54 -2.69 -12.35 -9.19
CA THR A 54 -3.11 -11.06 -8.63
C THR A 54 -1.88 -10.28 -8.18
N ALA A 55 -1.86 -8.99 -8.46
CA ALA A 55 -0.80 -8.09 -8.01
C ALA A 55 -1.35 -6.94 -7.16
N VAL A 56 -0.52 -6.42 -6.26
CA VAL A 56 -0.83 -5.26 -5.41
C VAL A 56 0.31 -4.25 -5.47
N VAL A 57 -0.01 -3.01 -5.83
CA VAL A 57 0.92 -1.89 -5.66
C VAL A 57 0.80 -1.37 -4.23
N VAL A 58 1.89 -1.45 -3.48
CA VAL A 58 1.96 -1.02 -2.09
C VAL A 58 2.49 0.40 -2.01
N CYS A 59 1.72 1.30 -1.40
CA CYS A 59 2.02 2.72 -1.21
C CYS A 59 2.28 3.00 0.28
N PRO A 60 3.55 3.05 0.74
CA PRO A 60 3.87 3.36 2.13
C PRO A 60 3.43 4.75 2.55
N GLY A 61 3.14 4.93 3.84
CA GLY A 61 2.83 6.23 4.43
C GLY A 61 4.05 7.07 4.74
N GLY A 62 3.83 8.22 5.39
CA GLY A 62 4.87 9.18 5.75
C GLY A 62 4.44 10.64 5.55
N SER A 63 3.16 10.91 5.70
CA SER A 63 2.55 12.26 5.67
C SER A 63 2.84 13.05 4.38
N TYR A 64 3.14 12.38 3.26
CA TYR A 64 3.62 12.96 2.00
C TYR A 64 4.95 13.72 2.10
N PHE A 65 5.72 13.52 3.17
CA PHE A 65 7.06 14.07 3.31
C PHE A 65 8.17 13.01 3.18
N TRP A 66 7.88 11.76 3.61
CA TRP A 66 8.78 10.61 3.54
C TRP A 66 8.00 9.32 3.29
N HIS A 67 8.66 8.17 3.42
CA HIS A 67 8.04 6.85 3.32
C HIS A 67 8.55 5.93 4.41
N ASP A 68 7.68 5.16 5.05
CA ASP A 68 8.08 3.99 5.83
C ASP A 68 8.25 2.78 4.90
N MET A 69 9.34 2.80 4.14
CA MET A 69 9.62 1.75 3.15
C MET A 69 9.79 0.37 3.78
N LYS A 70 10.18 0.28 5.05
CA LYS A 70 10.39 -0.99 5.74
C LYS A 70 9.07 -1.59 6.22
N ALA A 71 8.38 -0.93 7.16
CA ALA A 71 7.21 -1.51 7.82
C ALA A 71 5.97 -1.52 6.94
N GLU A 72 5.78 -0.46 6.13
CA GLU A 72 4.60 -0.29 5.27
C GLU A 72 4.89 -0.59 3.79
N GLY A 73 6.15 -0.92 3.46
CA GLY A 73 6.58 -1.36 2.14
C GLY A 73 7.02 -2.81 2.13
N ASP A 74 8.30 -3.05 2.44
CA ASP A 74 8.95 -4.37 2.29
C ASP A 74 8.29 -5.48 3.12
N GLU A 75 7.90 -5.20 4.37
CA GLU A 75 7.26 -6.19 5.25
C GLU A 75 5.87 -6.57 4.72
N VAL A 76 5.13 -5.58 4.19
CA VAL A 76 3.82 -5.79 3.54
C VAL A 76 3.97 -6.63 2.28
N ALA A 77 4.92 -6.28 1.41
CA ALA A 77 5.17 -7.03 0.18
C ALA A 77 5.53 -8.49 0.44
N ARG A 78 6.38 -8.75 1.45
CA ARG A 78 6.71 -10.12 1.85
C ARG A 78 5.51 -10.86 2.44
N TRP A 79 4.64 -10.17 3.19
CA TRP A 79 3.42 -10.77 3.69
C TRP A 79 2.47 -11.13 2.53
N LEU A 80 2.26 -10.25 1.57
CA LEU A 80 1.47 -10.53 0.36
C LEU A 80 2.03 -11.74 -0.40
N ASN A 81 3.34 -11.80 -0.59
CA ASN A 81 3.99 -12.94 -1.26
C ASN A 81 3.76 -14.26 -0.54
N ARG A 82 3.85 -14.31 0.81
CA ARG A 82 3.53 -15.52 1.58
C ARG A 82 2.11 -16.00 1.38
N ASN A 83 1.22 -15.12 0.93
CA ASN A 83 -0.19 -15.42 0.63
C ASN A 83 -0.51 -15.51 -0.87
N GLY A 84 0.51 -15.70 -1.71
CA GLY A 84 0.32 -15.97 -3.14
C GLY A 84 0.02 -14.74 -4.00
N ILE A 85 0.24 -13.53 -3.48
CA ILE A 85 -0.03 -12.26 -4.15
C ILE A 85 1.30 -11.60 -4.53
N THR A 86 1.49 -11.30 -5.82
CA THR A 86 2.62 -10.51 -6.29
C THR A 86 2.51 -9.08 -5.77
N ALA A 87 3.61 -8.47 -5.35
CA ALA A 87 3.60 -7.13 -4.81
C ALA A 87 4.64 -6.22 -5.46
N PHE A 88 4.33 -4.94 -5.53
CA PHE A 88 5.22 -3.90 -6.04
C PHE A 88 5.23 -2.73 -5.05
N VAL A 89 6.35 -2.47 -4.39
CA VAL A 89 6.47 -1.36 -3.45
C VAL A 89 6.84 -0.10 -4.20
N LEU A 90 5.93 0.87 -4.23
CA LEU A 90 6.11 2.13 -4.94
C LEU A 90 6.73 3.19 -4.03
N LYS A 91 7.87 3.73 -4.43
CA LYS A 91 8.39 4.98 -3.88
C LYS A 91 7.95 6.14 -4.76
N TYR A 92 6.81 6.72 -4.45
CA TYR A 92 6.24 7.86 -5.14
C TYR A 92 6.86 9.19 -4.68
N ARG A 93 6.67 10.28 -5.42
CA ARG A 93 7.19 11.62 -5.08
C ARG A 93 6.52 12.18 -3.82
N THR A 94 7.33 12.76 -2.95
CA THR A 94 6.88 13.41 -1.72
C THR A 94 7.57 14.77 -1.56
N GLY A 95 7.09 15.57 -0.62
CA GLY A 95 7.70 16.87 -0.31
C GLY A 95 9.15 16.79 0.16
N GLY A 96 9.56 15.64 0.69
CA GLY A 96 10.89 15.42 1.25
C GLY A 96 11.07 16.00 2.66
N THR A 97 12.02 15.44 3.41
CA THR A 97 12.32 15.85 4.78
C THR A 97 12.79 17.30 4.87
N THR A 98 13.51 17.79 3.86
CA THR A 98 13.95 19.18 3.79
C THR A 98 12.76 20.15 3.77
N ALA A 99 11.71 19.86 2.98
CA ALA A 99 10.51 20.66 2.95
C ALA A 99 9.70 20.57 4.26
N PHE A 100 9.83 19.46 5.00
CA PHE A 100 9.22 19.30 6.32
C PHE A 100 9.85 20.20 7.36
N VAL A 101 11.20 20.26 7.42
CA VAL A 101 11.98 20.95 8.43
C VAL A 101 12.17 22.45 8.11
N SER A 102 12.23 22.80 6.82
CA SER A 102 12.54 24.17 6.40
C SER A 102 11.45 25.15 6.80
N ARG A 103 11.85 26.22 7.52
CA ARG A 103 11.02 27.42 7.74
C ARG A 103 10.96 28.33 6.52
N TYR A 104 11.90 28.17 5.57
CA TYR A 104 11.97 28.94 4.31
C TYR A 104 11.13 28.28 3.21
N ARG A 105 9.83 28.27 3.42
CA ARG A 105 8.81 27.53 2.65
C ARG A 105 8.69 27.95 1.18
N HIS A 106 9.29 29.07 0.79
CA HIS A 106 9.25 29.59 -0.56
C HIS A 106 10.42 29.13 -1.45
N VAL A 107 11.50 28.64 -0.86
CA VAL A 107 12.74 28.26 -1.56
C VAL A 107 12.77 26.77 -1.88
N VAL A 108 12.24 25.90 -0.99
CA VAL A 108 12.22 24.45 -1.20
C VAL A 108 10.82 24.03 -1.66
N ARG A 109 10.66 23.96 -2.97
CA ARG A 109 9.44 23.39 -3.58
C ARG A 109 9.53 21.86 -3.56
N GLY A 110 9.02 21.23 -2.51
CA GLY A 110 8.81 19.79 -2.51
C GLY A 110 7.82 19.35 -3.58
N ARG A 111 7.81 18.08 -3.90
CA ARG A 111 6.83 17.48 -4.81
C ARG A 111 5.46 17.42 -4.15
N ARG A 112 4.41 17.78 -4.87
CA ARG A 112 3.04 17.99 -4.38
C ARG A 112 2.04 17.38 -5.33
N TYR A 113 0.76 17.46 -4.97
CA TYR A 113 -0.31 17.17 -5.91
C TYR A 113 -0.09 17.91 -7.26
N PRO A 114 -0.21 17.23 -8.42
CA PRO A 114 -0.66 15.83 -8.59
C PRO A 114 0.48 14.79 -8.61
N ASP A 115 1.72 15.15 -8.33
CA ASP A 115 2.91 14.30 -8.51
C ASP A 115 2.76 12.87 -7.91
N PRO A 116 2.28 12.65 -6.65
CA PRO A 116 2.12 11.30 -6.13
C PRO A 116 1.07 10.48 -6.87
N GLN A 117 -0.03 11.13 -7.28
CA GLN A 117 -1.11 10.49 -8.04
C GLN A 117 -0.65 10.08 -9.44
N ASP A 118 0.14 10.94 -10.10
CA ASP A 118 0.73 10.63 -11.41
C ASP A 118 1.70 9.44 -11.31
N ASP A 119 2.49 9.36 -10.24
CA ASP A 119 3.40 8.23 -10.02
C ASP A 119 2.64 6.92 -9.81
N LEU A 120 1.53 6.94 -9.06
CA LEU A 120 0.71 5.73 -8.87
C LEU A 120 0.00 5.33 -10.17
N ARG A 121 -0.52 6.28 -10.93
CA ARG A 121 -1.12 6.02 -12.25
C ARG A 121 -0.10 5.40 -13.20
N GLN A 122 1.10 5.96 -13.24
CA GLN A 122 2.20 5.43 -14.06
C GLN A 122 2.63 4.04 -13.61
N ALA A 123 2.67 3.76 -12.30
CA ALA A 123 3.00 2.42 -11.79
C ALA A 123 1.95 1.38 -12.23
N LEU A 124 0.66 1.70 -12.15
CA LEU A 124 -0.41 0.82 -12.63
C LEU A 124 -0.31 0.58 -14.14
N HIS A 125 -0.09 1.65 -14.91
CA HIS A 125 0.13 1.55 -16.36
C HIS A 125 1.34 0.68 -16.70
N TYR A 126 2.46 0.93 -16.04
CA TYR A 126 3.71 0.17 -16.26
C TYR A 126 3.52 -1.33 -15.97
N ILE A 127 2.88 -1.69 -14.85
CA ILE A 127 2.63 -3.11 -14.52
C ILE A 127 1.70 -3.75 -15.54
N ARG A 128 0.64 -3.05 -15.98
CA ARG A 128 -0.28 -3.56 -17.01
C ARG A 128 0.43 -3.84 -18.34
N THR A 129 1.31 -2.92 -18.75
CA THR A 129 2.09 -3.05 -20.01
C THR A 129 3.09 -4.20 -19.95
N HIS A 130 3.71 -4.46 -18.77
CA HIS A 130 4.70 -5.51 -18.55
C HIS A 130 4.14 -6.72 -17.80
N ALA A 131 2.82 -6.92 -17.83
CA ALA A 131 2.15 -7.93 -17.01
C ALA A 131 2.67 -9.36 -17.29
N ALA A 132 2.92 -9.69 -18.55
CA ALA A 132 3.49 -10.98 -18.95
C ALA A 132 4.90 -11.20 -18.38
N ASP A 133 5.75 -10.17 -18.36
CA ASP A 133 7.12 -10.27 -17.82
C ASP A 133 7.13 -10.54 -16.32
N TYR A 134 6.07 -10.11 -15.62
CA TYR A 134 5.89 -10.26 -14.17
C TYR A 134 5.01 -11.44 -13.76
N GLY A 135 4.45 -12.18 -14.71
CA GLY A 135 3.50 -13.26 -14.46
C GLY A 135 2.20 -12.77 -13.81
N VAL A 136 1.78 -11.54 -14.09
CA VAL A 136 0.62 -10.87 -13.52
C VAL A 136 -0.54 -10.89 -14.51
N ASP A 137 -1.77 -11.05 -14.01
CA ASP A 137 -2.98 -10.77 -14.79
C ASP A 137 -3.22 -9.25 -14.80
N PRO A 138 -3.17 -8.57 -15.95
CA PRO A 138 -3.33 -7.12 -16.04
C PRO A 138 -4.70 -6.61 -15.56
N SER A 139 -5.72 -7.48 -15.52
CA SER A 139 -7.05 -7.18 -14.98
C SER A 139 -7.13 -7.33 -13.45
N ARG A 140 -6.14 -7.97 -12.82
CA ARG A 140 -6.12 -8.31 -11.40
C ARG A 140 -5.07 -7.54 -10.61
N ILE A 141 -5.02 -6.22 -10.84
CA ILE A 141 -4.07 -5.32 -10.17
C ILE A 141 -4.83 -4.41 -9.21
N GLY A 142 -4.64 -4.62 -7.91
CA GLY A 142 -5.15 -3.75 -6.85
C GLY A 142 -4.06 -2.83 -6.28
N VAL A 143 -4.48 -1.95 -5.37
CA VAL A 143 -3.57 -1.06 -4.63
C VAL A 143 -3.80 -1.19 -3.13
N MET A 144 -2.73 -1.05 -2.34
CA MET A 144 -2.79 -1.03 -0.89
C MET A 144 -1.93 0.12 -0.35
N GLY A 145 -2.49 0.93 0.53
CA GLY A 145 -1.77 2.08 1.07
C GLY A 145 -1.99 2.30 2.55
N PHE A 146 -1.01 2.93 3.17
CA PHE A 146 -0.93 3.14 4.61
C PHE A 146 -0.89 4.62 4.94
N SER A 147 -1.69 5.10 5.90
CA SER A 147 -1.66 6.50 6.32
C SER A 147 -1.84 7.49 5.14
N ALA A 148 -0.85 8.30 4.83
CA ALA A 148 -0.84 9.15 3.62
C ALA A 148 -0.85 8.33 2.32
N GLY A 149 -0.21 7.15 2.29
CA GLY A 149 -0.33 6.19 1.18
C GLY A 149 -1.75 5.63 1.05
N GLY A 150 -2.48 5.51 2.18
CA GLY A 150 -3.91 5.20 2.18
C GLY A 150 -4.75 6.26 1.45
N HIS A 151 -4.45 7.54 1.68
CA HIS A 151 -5.07 8.62 0.90
C HIS A 151 -4.73 8.52 -0.59
N LEU A 152 -3.49 8.18 -0.92
CA LEU A 152 -3.06 8.04 -2.31
C LEU A 152 -3.83 6.93 -3.03
N VAL A 153 -4.01 5.76 -2.41
CA VAL A 153 -4.76 4.66 -3.04
C VAL A 153 -6.26 4.93 -3.10
N LEU A 154 -6.82 5.66 -2.14
CA LEU A 154 -8.20 6.15 -2.23
C LEU A 154 -8.37 7.16 -3.36
N SER A 155 -7.36 8.02 -3.62
CA SER A 155 -7.40 8.92 -4.76
C SER A 155 -7.39 8.18 -6.11
N ALA A 156 -6.75 7.00 -6.18
CA ALA A 156 -6.82 6.17 -7.37
C ALA A 156 -8.23 5.56 -7.59
N ALA A 157 -8.94 5.23 -6.52
CA ALA A 157 -10.32 4.74 -6.59
C ALA A 157 -11.31 5.82 -7.03
N THR A 158 -11.09 7.08 -6.58
CA THR A 158 -12.10 8.14 -6.69
C THR A 158 -11.83 9.18 -7.78
N LEU A 159 -10.55 9.45 -8.09
CA LEU A 159 -10.15 10.55 -9.00
C LEU A 159 -9.59 10.10 -10.33
N PHE A 160 -9.16 8.83 -10.46
CA PHE A 160 -8.64 8.34 -11.73
C PHE A 160 -9.77 8.07 -12.72
N ASP A 161 -9.46 8.21 -13.98
CA ASP A 161 -10.37 7.81 -15.03
C ASP A 161 -10.65 6.29 -14.92
N PRO A 162 -11.85 5.81 -15.29
CA PRO A 162 -12.21 4.39 -15.12
C PRO A 162 -11.19 3.39 -15.67
N SER A 163 -10.54 3.71 -16.81
CA SER A 163 -9.51 2.86 -17.43
C SER A 163 -8.21 2.78 -16.61
N ASP A 164 -7.93 3.78 -15.79
CA ASP A 164 -6.71 3.86 -14.97
C ASP A 164 -6.91 3.28 -13.57
N ARG A 165 -8.17 3.09 -13.15
CA ARG A 165 -8.48 2.62 -11.79
C ARG A 165 -7.92 1.23 -11.51
N PRO A 166 -7.50 0.97 -10.27
CA PRO A 166 -7.16 -0.37 -9.82
C PRO A 166 -8.41 -1.25 -9.72
N LEU A 167 -8.22 -2.57 -9.68
CA LEU A 167 -9.32 -3.51 -9.43
C LEU A 167 -9.97 -3.29 -8.05
N PHE A 168 -9.18 -2.92 -7.06
CA PHE A 168 -9.62 -2.57 -5.70
C PHE A 168 -8.62 -1.63 -5.02
N SER A 169 -9.06 -0.95 -3.96
CA SER A 169 -8.19 -0.12 -3.11
C SER A 169 -8.31 -0.54 -1.66
N ALA A 170 -7.19 -0.91 -1.03
CA ALA A 170 -7.09 -1.21 0.39
C ALA A 170 -6.36 -0.08 1.13
N ALA A 171 -7.04 0.59 2.05
CA ALA A 171 -6.50 1.73 2.76
C ALA A 171 -6.47 1.47 4.28
N ILE A 172 -5.26 1.41 4.82
CA ILE A 172 -4.99 1.04 6.20
C ILE A 172 -4.64 2.30 6.98
N TYR A 173 -5.40 2.59 8.04
CA TYR A 173 -5.40 3.83 8.83
C TYR A 173 -5.23 5.09 7.96
N PRO A 174 -6.07 5.24 6.91
CA PRO A 174 -5.83 6.26 5.88
C PRO A 174 -6.11 7.67 6.39
N VAL A 175 -5.36 8.63 5.87
CA VAL A 175 -5.88 9.99 5.72
C VAL A 175 -6.95 9.96 4.63
N VAL A 176 -8.06 10.67 4.84
CA VAL A 176 -9.19 10.71 3.90
C VAL A 176 -9.56 12.15 3.57
N THR A 177 -9.89 12.92 4.59
CA THR A 177 -10.37 14.30 4.42
C THR A 177 -9.25 15.34 4.44
N MET A 178 -9.42 16.40 3.65
CA MET A 178 -8.61 17.61 3.71
C MET A 178 -9.40 18.80 4.27
N THR A 179 -10.71 18.63 4.53
CA THR A 179 -11.63 19.69 4.94
C THR A 179 -12.16 19.52 6.35
N ALA A 180 -12.58 18.31 6.75
CA ALA A 180 -13.25 18.02 8.01
C ALA A 180 -12.36 18.29 9.25
N PRO A 181 -12.96 18.46 10.46
CA PRO A 181 -12.21 18.70 11.70
C PRO A 181 -11.16 17.65 12.03
N CYS A 182 -11.40 16.38 11.68
CA CYS A 182 -10.47 15.24 11.87
C CYS A 182 -9.30 15.22 10.88
N VAL A 183 -9.11 16.27 10.08
CA VAL A 183 -8.05 16.35 9.08
C VAL A 183 -6.65 16.16 9.67
N HIS A 184 -5.85 15.29 9.08
CA HIS A 184 -4.44 15.17 9.40
C HIS A 184 -3.64 16.32 8.76
N LYS A 185 -3.48 17.44 9.49
CA LYS A 185 -2.91 18.71 9.00
C LYS A 185 -1.51 18.55 8.38
N ARG A 186 -0.71 17.59 8.89
CA ARG A 186 0.64 17.31 8.37
C ARG A 186 0.56 16.74 6.95
N SER A 187 -0.27 15.74 6.70
CA SER A 187 -0.47 15.15 5.36
C SER A 187 -1.05 16.17 4.39
N ARG A 188 -2.01 16.99 4.82
CA ARG A 188 -2.53 18.09 4.00
C ARG A 188 -1.41 19.05 3.59
N ARG A 189 -0.53 19.46 4.53
CA ARG A 189 0.63 20.29 4.22
C ARG A 189 1.62 19.59 3.29
N GLY A 190 1.87 18.29 3.50
CA GLY A 190 2.77 17.50 2.65
C GLY A 190 2.29 17.41 1.22
N LEU A 191 1.00 17.14 1.01
CA LEU A 191 0.41 17.00 -0.31
C LEU A 191 0.19 18.33 -1.04
N LEU A 192 -0.35 19.34 -0.35
CA LEU A 192 -0.70 20.64 -0.95
C LEU A 192 0.44 21.66 -0.89
N GLY A 193 1.37 21.48 0.04
CA GLY A 193 2.40 22.46 0.36
C GLY A 193 1.87 23.70 1.08
N ASP A 194 2.75 24.55 1.51
CA ASP A 194 2.39 25.73 2.30
C ASP A 194 1.63 26.80 1.53
N SER A 195 1.80 26.89 0.22
CA SER A 195 1.11 27.87 -0.63
C SER A 195 -0.35 27.49 -0.91
N GLN A 196 -0.67 26.20 -1.01
CA GLN A 196 -2.00 25.72 -1.44
C GLN A 196 -2.76 24.98 -0.34
N LYS A 197 -2.16 24.75 0.84
CA LYS A 197 -2.81 24.01 1.95
C LYS A 197 -4.12 24.62 2.44
N ASN A 198 -4.37 25.91 2.11
CA ASN A 198 -5.58 26.63 2.47
C ASN A 198 -6.51 26.88 1.28
N ASP A 199 -6.14 26.43 0.08
CA ASP A 199 -7.00 26.47 -1.09
C ASP A 199 -8.20 25.53 -0.86
N GLU A 200 -9.38 26.10 -0.75
CA GLU A 200 -10.59 25.37 -0.38
C GLU A 200 -11.06 24.44 -1.51
N ALA A 201 -10.97 24.86 -2.74
CA ALA A 201 -11.36 24.05 -3.90
C ALA A 201 -10.46 22.82 -4.01
N LEU A 202 -9.15 23.00 -3.83
CA LEU A 202 -8.19 21.91 -3.86
C LEU A 202 -8.35 20.95 -2.64
N ARG A 203 -8.66 21.50 -1.46
CA ARG A 203 -8.97 20.69 -0.27
C ARG A 203 -10.21 19.84 -0.47
N ARG A 204 -11.28 20.39 -1.03
CA ARG A 204 -12.51 19.66 -1.37
C ARG A 204 -12.22 18.56 -2.39
N ARG A 205 -11.50 18.88 -3.47
CA ARG A 205 -11.10 17.92 -4.50
C ARG A 205 -10.28 16.76 -3.94
N LEU A 206 -9.47 17.00 -2.90
CA LEU A 206 -8.60 16.00 -2.29
C LEU A 206 -9.14 15.47 -0.96
N SER A 207 -10.44 15.67 -0.69
CA SER A 207 -11.19 14.99 0.36
C SER A 207 -11.92 13.81 -0.29
N MET A 208 -11.36 12.60 -0.09
CA MET A 208 -11.76 11.41 -0.87
C MET A 208 -13.21 11.00 -0.60
N GLU A 209 -13.71 11.25 0.60
CA GLU A 209 -15.12 11.04 0.98
C GLU A 209 -16.09 11.89 0.14
N GLN A 210 -15.62 13.01 -0.41
CA GLN A 210 -16.43 13.90 -1.26
C GLN A 210 -16.33 13.56 -2.76
N GLN A 211 -15.51 12.58 -3.12
CA GLN A 211 -15.26 12.19 -4.52
C GLN A 211 -15.78 10.78 -4.84
N VAL A 212 -16.43 10.12 -3.88
CA VAL A 212 -17.00 8.79 -4.08
C VAL A 212 -18.16 8.88 -5.07
N SER A 213 -18.17 7.98 -6.04
CA SER A 213 -19.24 7.77 -7.01
C SER A 213 -19.57 6.28 -7.12
N ALA A 214 -20.71 5.92 -7.66
CA ALA A 214 -21.17 4.53 -7.75
C ALA A 214 -20.27 3.61 -8.61
N ASP A 215 -19.41 4.19 -9.44
CA ASP A 215 -18.44 3.49 -10.29
C ASP A 215 -17.06 3.33 -9.62
N CYS A 216 -16.91 3.72 -8.35
CA CYS A 216 -15.68 3.46 -7.61
C CYS A 216 -15.43 1.94 -7.49
N PRO A 217 -14.17 1.48 -7.64
CA PRO A 217 -13.83 0.09 -7.39
C PRO A 217 -14.04 -0.28 -5.92
N PRO A 218 -14.12 -1.59 -5.60
CA PRO A 218 -14.24 -2.06 -4.23
C PRO A 218 -13.15 -1.50 -3.30
N VAL A 219 -13.53 -1.17 -2.05
CA VAL A 219 -12.64 -0.54 -1.08
C VAL A 219 -12.57 -1.36 0.22
N PHE A 220 -11.36 -1.54 0.74
CA PHE A 220 -11.11 -2.12 2.07
C PHE A 220 -10.51 -1.08 2.99
N LEU A 221 -11.10 -0.89 4.18
CA LEU A 221 -10.69 0.11 5.16
C LEU A 221 -10.34 -0.54 6.49
N VAL A 222 -9.29 -0.04 7.15
CA VAL A 222 -8.90 -0.47 8.51
C VAL A 222 -8.49 0.73 9.34
N ASN A 223 -8.94 0.80 10.59
CA ASN A 223 -8.45 1.76 11.61
C ASN A 223 -8.50 1.18 13.01
N CYS A 224 -7.80 1.87 13.92
CA CYS A 224 -7.95 1.70 15.37
C CYS A 224 -8.50 3.00 15.96
N LYS A 225 -9.42 2.89 16.97
CA LYS A 225 -10.00 4.07 17.63
C LYS A 225 -8.98 4.87 18.44
N ASP A 226 -7.95 4.20 18.95
CA ASP A 226 -6.86 4.77 19.73
C ASP A 226 -5.70 5.32 18.87
N ASP A 227 -5.90 5.49 17.55
CA ASP A 227 -4.88 6.03 16.67
C ASP A 227 -4.52 7.49 17.04
N PRO A 228 -3.26 7.75 17.50
CA PRO A 228 -2.86 9.08 17.95
C PRO A 228 -2.40 10.01 16.81
N VAL A 229 -2.37 9.50 15.56
CA VAL A 229 -1.80 10.21 14.40
C VAL A 229 -2.89 10.61 13.41
N VAL A 230 -3.69 9.66 12.98
CA VAL A 230 -4.81 9.89 12.06
C VAL A 230 -6.10 9.52 12.77
N ASP A 231 -6.91 10.52 13.06
CA ASP A 231 -8.21 10.33 13.69
C ASP A 231 -9.06 9.35 12.85
N TRP A 232 -9.56 8.28 13.49
CA TRP A 232 -10.31 7.21 12.84
C TRP A 232 -11.60 7.68 12.14
N HIS A 233 -12.12 8.88 12.51
CA HIS A 233 -13.23 9.49 11.79
C HIS A 233 -12.92 9.77 10.31
N ASN A 234 -11.64 9.80 9.90
CA ASN A 234 -11.28 9.80 8.50
C ASN A 234 -11.88 8.58 7.77
N SER A 235 -11.67 7.37 8.28
CA SER A 235 -12.24 6.15 7.68
C SER A 235 -13.75 6.09 7.82
N LEU A 236 -14.34 6.59 8.93
CA LEU A 236 -15.78 6.65 9.09
C LEU A 236 -16.45 7.53 8.03
N LEU A 237 -15.85 8.68 7.70
CA LEU A 237 -16.32 9.53 6.61
C LEU A 237 -16.29 8.80 5.26
N MET A 238 -15.21 8.05 5.00
CA MET A 238 -15.10 7.28 3.75
C MET A 238 -16.12 6.14 3.69
N ASP A 239 -16.25 5.36 4.76
CA ASP A 239 -17.25 4.29 4.91
C ASP A 239 -18.68 4.80 4.66
N SER A 240 -19.04 5.92 5.26
CA SER A 240 -20.34 6.56 5.06
C SER A 240 -20.56 6.97 3.60
N ALA A 241 -19.54 7.51 2.94
CA ALA A 241 -19.63 7.93 1.54
C ALA A 241 -19.74 6.72 0.59
N LEU A 242 -18.98 5.66 0.86
CA LEU A 242 -19.06 4.40 0.09
C LEU A 242 -20.43 3.75 0.23
N THR A 243 -20.98 3.69 1.47
CA THR A 243 -22.34 3.19 1.73
C THR A 243 -23.39 4.00 0.97
N ALA A 244 -23.33 5.33 1.07
CA ALA A 244 -24.29 6.23 0.41
C ALA A 244 -24.29 6.09 -1.13
N ASN A 245 -23.17 5.69 -1.72
CA ASN A 245 -23.03 5.47 -3.16
C ASN A 245 -23.12 3.98 -3.57
N SER A 246 -23.50 3.09 -2.64
CA SER A 246 -23.62 1.64 -2.89
C SER A 246 -22.35 0.98 -3.44
N VAL A 247 -21.18 1.51 -3.08
CA VAL A 247 -19.90 0.93 -3.46
C VAL A 247 -19.59 -0.28 -2.59
N THR A 248 -19.18 -1.40 -3.18
CA THR A 248 -18.74 -2.58 -2.43
C THR A 248 -17.53 -2.23 -1.56
N HIS A 249 -17.65 -2.40 -0.24
CA HIS A 249 -16.55 -2.12 0.67
C HIS A 249 -16.64 -2.94 1.95
N GLN A 250 -15.53 -2.99 2.69
CA GLN A 250 -15.46 -3.51 4.05
C GLN A 250 -14.68 -2.54 4.93
N TYR A 251 -15.20 -2.24 6.10
CA TYR A 251 -14.52 -1.42 7.11
C TYR A 251 -14.30 -2.23 8.40
N LEU A 252 -13.01 -2.38 8.78
CA LEU A 252 -12.61 -3.00 10.04
C LEU A 252 -12.14 -1.90 11.00
N LEU A 253 -12.91 -1.68 12.05
CA LEU A 253 -12.58 -0.73 13.12
C LEU A 253 -12.25 -1.51 14.40
N TYR A 254 -11.01 -1.42 14.85
CA TYR A 254 -10.53 -2.03 16.08
C TYR A 254 -10.54 -1.03 17.24
N GLU A 255 -10.72 -1.52 18.47
CA GLU A 255 -10.70 -0.65 19.65
C GLU A 255 -9.31 -0.08 19.91
N SER A 256 -8.25 -0.90 19.71
CA SER A 256 -6.88 -0.50 19.95
C SER A 256 -5.89 -1.11 18.96
N GLY A 257 -4.76 -0.44 18.79
CA GLY A 257 -3.69 -0.86 17.88
C GLY A 257 -2.80 0.30 17.43
N GLY A 258 -3.27 1.53 17.63
CA GLY A 258 -2.55 2.75 17.28
C GLY A 258 -2.37 2.95 15.78
N HIS A 259 -1.21 3.51 15.39
CA HIS A 259 -0.85 3.86 14.02
C HIS A 259 0.47 3.20 13.59
N GLY A 260 0.66 2.98 12.29
CA GLY A 260 1.94 2.53 11.75
C GLY A 260 2.27 1.06 12.02
N PHE A 261 1.27 0.21 12.25
CA PHE A 261 1.50 -1.21 12.50
C PHE A 261 1.85 -2.00 11.20
N GLY A 262 1.51 -1.51 10.02
CA GLY A 262 1.79 -2.17 8.74
C GLY A 262 1.36 -3.64 8.74
N ALA A 263 2.21 -4.51 8.19
CA ALA A 263 2.04 -5.97 8.27
C ALA A 263 2.86 -6.60 9.40
N SER A 264 3.33 -5.82 10.38
CA SER A 264 4.18 -6.28 11.49
C SER A 264 3.51 -7.38 12.31
N GLU A 265 4.31 -8.33 12.80
CA GLU A 265 3.87 -9.36 13.74
C GLU A 265 3.96 -8.90 15.22
N THR A 266 4.59 -7.74 15.47
CA THR A 266 4.85 -7.23 16.83
C THR A 266 4.24 -5.86 17.12
N LYS A 267 4.06 -5.00 16.10
CA LYS A 267 3.41 -3.70 16.26
C LYS A 267 1.88 -3.84 16.29
N GLY A 268 1.22 -2.92 16.95
CA GLY A 268 -0.22 -2.96 17.19
C GLY A 268 -0.62 -4.05 18.18
N THR A 269 -1.91 -4.22 18.42
CA THR A 269 -2.46 -5.28 19.28
C THR A 269 -2.64 -6.58 18.49
N PRO A 270 -2.72 -7.75 19.16
CA PRO A 270 -3.07 -9.00 18.50
C PRO A 270 -4.37 -8.90 17.69
N GLU A 271 -5.36 -8.18 18.24
CA GLU A 271 -6.66 -7.99 17.60
C GLU A 271 -6.52 -7.19 16.30
N CYS A 272 -5.87 -6.02 16.31
CA CYS A 272 -5.75 -5.21 15.11
C CYS A 272 -4.90 -5.89 14.02
N ARG A 273 -3.94 -6.77 14.38
CA ARG A 273 -3.17 -7.54 13.40
C ARG A 273 -4.01 -8.52 12.58
N ASN A 274 -5.22 -8.84 13.03
CA ASN A 274 -6.19 -9.67 12.29
C ASN A 274 -6.71 -8.98 11.02
N TRP A 275 -6.44 -7.69 10.82
CA TRP A 275 -6.77 -7.02 9.57
C TRP A 275 -6.22 -7.76 8.35
N LYS A 276 -5.06 -8.42 8.51
CA LYS A 276 -4.41 -9.21 7.45
C LYS A 276 -5.28 -10.39 7.00
N ALA A 277 -5.85 -11.12 7.95
CA ALA A 277 -6.79 -12.22 7.67
C ALA A 277 -8.09 -11.68 7.07
N GLY A 278 -8.61 -10.58 7.62
CA GLY A 278 -9.80 -9.91 7.08
C GLY A 278 -9.62 -9.45 5.64
N PHE A 279 -8.47 -8.88 5.29
CA PHE A 279 -8.16 -8.50 3.91
C PHE A 279 -8.12 -9.71 2.96
N LEU A 280 -7.47 -10.81 3.36
CA LEU A 280 -7.37 -12.00 2.52
C LEU A 280 -8.75 -12.65 2.31
N GLN A 281 -9.58 -12.69 3.33
CA GLN A 281 -10.96 -13.17 3.20
C GLN A 281 -11.77 -12.28 2.27
N TRP A 282 -11.76 -10.96 2.50
CA TRP A 282 -12.44 -10.00 1.63
C TRP A 282 -11.99 -10.10 0.16
N LEU A 283 -10.69 -10.25 -0.08
CA LEU A 283 -10.15 -10.41 -1.41
C LEU A 283 -10.60 -11.72 -2.06
N SER A 284 -10.67 -12.80 -1.29
CA SER A 284 -11.21 -14.09 -1.74
C SER A 284 -12.69 -13.98 -2.15
N ASP A 285 -13.49 -13.30 -1.33
CA ASP A 285 -14.91 -13.10 -1.59
C ASP A 285 -15.14 -12.21 -2.83
N LEU A 286 -14.25 -11.26 -3.09
CA LEU A 286 -14.28 -10.39 -4.26
C LEU A 286 -14.04 -11.17 -5.57
N PHE A 287 -13.17 -12.20 -5.54
CA PHE A 287 -12.88 -13.03 -6.71
C PHE A 287 -13.80 -14.23 -6.86
N HIS A 288 -14.39 -14.70 -5.76
CA HIS A 288 -15.26 -15.86 -5.69
C HIS A 288 -16.54 -15.50 -4.93
N PRO A 289 -17.41 -14.63 -5.50
CA PRO A 289 -18.66 -14.31 -4.83
C PRO A 289 -19.43 -15.62 -4.64
N SER A 290 -19.50 -16.10 -3.40
CA SER A 290 -20.35 -17.20 -3.03
C SER A 290 -21.78 -16.82 -3.43
N PHE A 291 -22.46 -17.66 -4.19
CA PHE A 291 -23.89 -17.55 -4.45
C PHE A 291 -24.64 -17.73 -3.12
N SER A 292 -24.68 -16.71 -2.29
CA SER A 292 -25.47 -16.72 -1.07
C SER A 292 -26.63 -15.77 -1.23
N GLN A 293 -27.79 -16.40 -1.43
CA GLN A 293 -29.11 -15.91 -1.10
C GLN A 293 -29.78 -14.91 -2.06
N THR A 294 -30.23 -15.44 -3.21
CA THR A 294 -31.58 -15.14 -3.62
C THR A 294 -32.50 -16.25 -3.06
N ALA A 295 -32.93 -16.07 -1.83
CA ALA A 295 -34.09 -16.79 -1.31
C ALA A 295 -34.70 -15.90 -0.23
N ASN A 296 -35.66 -15.09 -0.69
CA ASN A 296 -36.82 -14.86 0.17
C ASN A 296 -38.05 -14.70 -0.69
N PRO A 297 -39.09 -15.50 -0.38
CA PRO A 297 -40.37 -15.41 -1.05
C PRO A 297 -41.14 -14.17 -0.69
#